data_4e6b5ba25ee06b43db7e233efe8e1a60
#
_entry.id   4e6b5ba25ee06b43db7e233efe8e1a60
#
_cell.length_a   1.000
_cell.length_b   1.000
_cell.length_c   1.000
_cell.angle_alpha   90.00
_cell.angle_beta   90.00
_cell.angle_gamma   90.00
#
_symmetry.space_group_name_H-M   'P 1'
#
loop_
_entity.id
_entity.type
_entity.pdbx_description
1 polymer ?
#
loop_
_entity_poly.entity_id
_entity_poly.type
_entity_poly.pdbx_seq_one_letter_code
_entity_poly.pdbx_strand_id
1 'polypeptide(L)'
;MSVTNLETEETQEHKTARPKRRTKPIIVFFAAGAVVCTAIAFALVSRHQGSATSQVLQSASPAEMTVSVVHPEKVPSTLVLDLPGQLQAYTDAPIFAQTSGYLKAWYFDIGAKVKANDILAEIDTPEVDQELAQARAQFQVAQSALQLSQVTYQRNQDLFKRRVIAPQDLDTSADTYYENQATVAADEANIDRLNALEAFKLLRAPFDGIVTARDIDIGAYVAAGTGTQLFRVARTSPLRIYVNVPQESAQLVKVGVEGDLSVPEYPGRTFPAHVTNVAGAVDPTSRSLLTELQIPNETGELLPGAYAQVSLRLNGDRGLVTIPSNAWLFQRAGATVGIVHPDGKVEIRKVTIYLNLGDKLEISKGLSDSDQVIVNPSDGLANGMNVSVIGPNQSPGPANSVTKR
;
A
#
# COMPACT_ATOMS: atom_id res chain seq x y z
N MET A 1 24.21 -38.69 24.59
CA MET A 1 25.04 -38.13 25.66
C MET A 1 24.26 -36.98 26.23
N SER A 2 23.60 -37.27 27.24
CA SER A 2 23.78 -36.97 28.68
C SER A 2 23.14 -35.61 28.98
N VAL A 3 21.98 -35.60 29.59
CA VAL A 3 21.72 -35.73 31.07
C VAL A 3 21.98 -34.37 31.73
N THR A 4 21.15 -33.70 32.50
CA THR A 4 20.40 -34.12 33.70
C THR A 4 19.79 -32.85 34.27
N ASN A 5 18.53 -32.88 34.63
CA ASN A 5 17.94 -32.90 35.97
C ASN A 5 17.82 -31.58 36.74
N LEU A 6 16.61 -31.37 37.19
CA LEU A 6 16.05 -31.50 38.61
C LEU A 6 16.22 -30.20 39.39
N GLU A 7 15.35 -29.72 40.24
CA GLU A 7 14.35 -30.19 41.20
C GLU A 7 13.51 -28.98 41.63
N THR A 8 12.19 -29.02 41.72
CA THR A 8 11.35 -29.44 42.86
C THR A 8 11.71 -28.83 44.24
N GLU A 9 10.77 -28.14 44.82
CA GLU A 9 10.29 -28.23 46.22
C GLU A 9 9.24 -27.13 46.44
N GLU A 10 7.99 -27.43 46.61
CA GLU A 10 7.25 -28.02 47.75
C GLU A 10 7.17 -27.12 49.00
N THR A 11 5.94 -26.81 49.33
CA THR A 11 5.21 -27.01 50.59
C THR A 11 5.44 -26.00 51.71
N GLN A 12 4.45 -25.33 52.25
CA GLN A 12 3.64 -25.82 53.38
C GLN A 12 2.56 -24.82 53.84
N GLU A 13 1.43 -25.40 54.05
CA GLU A 13 0.32 -25.06 54.93
C GLU A 13 0.72 -24.67 56.35
N HIS A 14 0.03 -23.74 56.99
CA HIS A 14 -0.25 -23.85 58.41
C HIS A 14 -1.63 -23.25 58.79
N LYS A 15 -2.50 -24.18 59.16
CA LYS A 15 -3.72 -24.03 59.93
C LYS A 15 -3.38 -23.76 61.40
N THR A 16 -4.17 -22.99 62.14
CA THR A 16 -4.69 -23.22 63.50
C THR A 16 -5.58 -22.06 63.91
N ALA A 17 -6.83 -22.20 64.12
CA ALA A 17 -7.60 -22.79 65.22
C ALA A 17 -7.90 -21.76 66.33
N ARG A 18 -9.20 -21.69 66.60
CA ARG A 18 -9.93 -20.97 67.68
C ARG A 18 -9.52 -21.37 69.07
N PRO A 19 -9.93 -20.58 70.12
CA PRO A 19 -11.15 -20.99 70.76
C PRO A 19 -12.06 -19.89 71.36
N LYS A 20 -13.27 -20.32 71.60
CA LYS A 20 -14.35 -19.70 72.37
C LYS A 20 -14.04 -19.52 73.83
N ARG A 21 -14.61 -18.49 74.47
CA ARG A 21 -15.15 -18.63 75.82
C ARG A 21 -16.31 -17.70 76.13
N ARG A 22 -17.32 -18.29 76.61
CA ARG A 22 -18.54 -17.81 77.26
C ARG A 22 -18.24 -17.17 78.62
N THR A 23 -19.09 -16.19 78.99
CA THR A 23 -19.85 -16.23 80.28
C THR A 23 -20.83 -15.10 80.38
N LYS A 24 -22.01 -15.48 80.81
CA LYS A 24 -23.15 -14.69 81.34
C LYS A 24 -22.93 -14.48 82.82
N PRO A 25 -23.91 -13.95 83.60
CA PRO A 25 -24.88 -12.85 83.47
C PRO A 25 -24.99 -12.02 84.81
N ILE A 26 -26.06 -11.21 84.89
CA ILE A 26 -26.85 -10.86 86.12
C ILE A 26 -26.61 -9.50 86.74
N ILE A 27 -27.75 -8.89 86.94
CA ILE A 27 -28.16 -7.98 88.07
C ILE A 27 -28.36 -6.54 87.57
N VAL A 28 -29.41 -5.85 87.73
CA VAL A 28 -30.77 -6.03 88.30
C VAL A 28 -31.43 -4.62 88.23
N PHE A 29 -32.65 -4.61 87.86
CA PHE A 29 -33.69 -3.69 88.37
C PHE A 29 -33.25 -2.51 89.22
N PHE A 30 -33.46 -1.31 88.80
CA PHE A 30 -34.01 -0.15 89.51
C PHE A 30 -33.83 1.10 88.68
N ALA A 31 -34.82 1.50 87.99
CA ALA A 31 -35.07 2.89 87.54
C ALA A 31 -36.20 3.01 86.48
N ALA A 32 -37.33 2.33 86.78
CA ALA A 32 -38.46 2.42 85.86
C ALA A 32 -39.46 3.55 86.19
N GLY A 33 -39.09 4.48 87.05
CA GLY A 33 -40.01 5.54 87.48
C GLY A 33 -39.68 6.96 86.95
N ALA A 34 -38.45 7.20 86.52
CA ALA A 34 -38.03 8.58 86.09
C ALA A 34 -38.12 8.83 84.60
N VAL A 35 -38.27 7.76 83.76
CA VAL A 35 -38.24 7.91 82.30
C VAL A 35 -39.62 8.24 81.70
N VAL A 36 -40.73 7.96 82.43
CA VAL A 36 -42.08 8.23 81.95
C VAL A 36 -42.45 9.74 82.03
N CYS A 37 -41.99 10.45 83.07
CA CYS A 37 -42.27 11.89 83.17
C CYS A 37 -41.49 12.79 82.22
N THR A 38 -40.27 12.36 81.86
CA THR A 38 -39.45 13.11 80.84
C THR A 38 -39.91 12.87 79.41
N ALA A 39 -40.50 11.72 79.12
CA ALA A 39 -41.06 11.41 77.78
C ALA A 39 -42.34 12.16 77.45
N ILE A 40 -43.18 12.48 78.46
CA ILE A 40 -44.44 13.23 78.24
C ILE A 40 -44.15 14.74 78.06
N ALA A 41 -43.15 15.29 78.81
CA ALA A 41 -42.72 16.67 78.61
C ALA A 41 -42.01 16.93 77.27
N PHE A 42 -41.26 15.94 76.77
CA PHE A 42 -40.63 16.04 75.47
C PHE A 42 -41.60 15.89 74.29
N ALA A 43 -42.66 15.09 74.44
CA ALA A 43 -43.69 14.89 73.43
C ALA A 43 -44.63 16.11 73.26
N LEU A 44 -44.77 16.97 74.28
CA LEU A 44 -45.57 18.21 74.24
C LEU A 44 -44.76 19.42 73.68
N VAL A 45 -43.45 19.40 73.85
CA VAL A 45 -42.58 20.45 73.25
C VAL A 45 -42.27 20.18 71.79
N SER A 46 -42.18 18.91 71.38
CA SER A 46 -41.93 18.55 69.97
C SER A 46 -43.13 18.76 69.06
N ARG A 47 -44.35 18.92 69.63
CA ARG A 47 -45.61 19.11 68.85
C ARG A 47 -45.83 20.57 68.40
N HIS A 48 -45.07 21.55 68.97
CA HIS A 48 -45.21 22.96 68.63
C HIS A 48 -44.09 23.49 67.72
N GLN A 49 -43.07 22.69 67.38
CA GLN A 49 -42.04 23.07 66.44
C GLN A 49 -42.14 22.41 65.08
N GLY A 50 -43.18 21.61 64.85
CA GLY A 50 -43.34 20.84 63.57
C GLY A 50 -44.10 21.56 62.46
N SER A 51 -44.52 22.83 62.64
CA SER A 51 -45.42 23.50 61.65
C SER A 51 -44.80 24.65 60.87
N ALA A 52 -43.48 24.98 61.13
CA ALA A 52 -42.86 26.09 60.42
C ALA A 52 -41.72 25.68 59.44
N THR A 53 -41.38 24.39 59.38
CA THR A 53 -40.26 23.90 58.53
C THR A 53 -40.72 23.11 57.30
N SER A 54 -42.04 22.86 57.16
CA SER A 54 -42.56 22.07 56.02
C SER A 54 -42.98 22.92 54.82
N GLN A 55 -42.83 24.24 54.83
CA GLN A 55 -43.21 25.12 53.71
C GLN A 55 -42.04 25.66 52.89
N VAL A 56 -40.78 25.33 53.23
CA VAL A 56 -39.60 25.80 52.48
C VAL A 56 -39.04 24.72 51.55
N LEU A 57 -39.50 23.49 51.67
CA LEU A 57 -38.96 22.36 50.82
C LEU A 57 -39.83 22.00 49.60
N GLN A 58 -40.84 22.83 49.26
CA GLN A 58 -41.75 22.52 48.14
C GLN A 58 -41.63 23.50 46.96
N SER A 59 -40.56 24.26 46.86
CA SER A 59 -40.30 25.17 45.72
C SER A 59 -38.85 25.10 45.20
N ALA A 60 -38.15 23.99 45.42
CA ALA A 60 -36.99 23.70 44.59
C ALA A 60 -37.49 22.95 43.38
N SER A 61 -37.95 23.65 42.35
CA SER A 61 -37.89 23.07 40.99
C SER A 61 -36.52 22.44 40.81
N PRO A 62 -36.38 21.22 40.31
CA PRO A 62 -35.03 20.71 40.00
C PRO A 62 -34.36 21.73 39.12
N ALA A 63 -33.26 22.30 39.60
CA ALA A 63 -32.48 23.24 38.82
C ALA A 63 -32.10 22.47 37.52
N GLU A 64 -32.75 22.83 36.45
CA GLU A 64 -32.42 22.26 35.14
C GLU A 64 -30.93 22.52 34.90
N MET A 65 -30.16 21.46 34.84
CA MET A 65 -28.74 21.54 34.56
C MET A 65 -28.55 22.12 33.17
N THR A 66 -27.85 23.22 33.09
CA THR A 66 -27.59 23.89 31.84
C THR A 66 -26.34 23.34 31.20
N VAL A 67 -26.42 22.91 29.95
CA VAL A 67 -25.32 22.29 29.21
C VAL A 67 -25.04 23.01 27.89
N SER A 68 -23.78 23.08 27.51
CA SER A 68 -23.38 23.53 26.18
C SER A 68 -23.30 22.33 25.25
N VAL A 69 -23.79 22.47 24.03
CA VAL A 69 -23.78 21.41 23.03
C VAL A 69 -23.05 21.83 21.77
N VAL A 70 -22.50 20.83 21.06
CA VAL A 70 -21.90 20.97 19.75
C VAL A 70 -22.41 19.88 18.84
N HIS A 71 -22.54 20.17 17.55
CA HIS A 71 -22.82 19.15 16.55
C HIS A 71 -21.51 18.51 16.09
N PRO A 72 -21.46 17.17 15.95
CA PRO A 72 -20.30 16.52 15.37
C PRO A 72 -20.06 17.00 13.93
N GLU A 73 -18.83 17.34 13.61
CA GLU A 73 -18.41 17.70 12.25
C GLU A 73 -17.99 16.46 11.48
N LYS A 74 -18.44 16.32 10.23
CA LYS A 74 -17.94 15.24 9.37
C LYS A 74 -16.46 15.44 9.11
N VAL A 75 -15.68 14.38 9.29
CA VAL A 75 -14.29 14.37 8.85
C VAL A 75 -14.27 14.47 7.32
N PRO A 76 -13.43 15.33 6.73
CA PRO A 76 -13.30 15.40 5.27
C PRO A 76 -13.12 14.01 4.67
N SER A 77 -13.86 13.70 3.62
CA SER A 77 -13.82 12.41 2.94
C SER A 77 -12.48 12.17 2.20
N THR A 78 -11.64 13.21 2.07
CA THR A 78 -10.33 13.13 1.42
C THR A 78 -9.24 12.82 2.43
N LEU A 79 -8.63 11.65 2.31
CA LEU A 79 -7.42 11.26 3.03
C LEU A 79 -6.21 11.55 2.15
N VAL A 80 -5.26 12.33 2.63
CA VAL A 80 -3.95 12.45 2.01
C VAL A 80 -3.02 11.42 2.65
N LEU A 81 -2.42 10.58 1.80
CA LEU A 81 -1.49 9.55 2.24
C LEU A 81 -0.13 9.81 1.61
N ASP A 82 0.85 10.16 2.44
CA ASP A 82 2.22 10.43 2.02
C ASP A 82 3.05 9.15 2.06
N LEU A 83 3.57 8.73 0.91
CA LEU A 83 4.28 7.49 0.73
C LEU A 83 5.64 7.73 0.07
N PRO A 84 6.72 7.16 0.63
CA PRO A 84 8.02 7.21 -0.02
C PRO A 84 8.08 6.27 -1.21
N GLY A 85 8.86 6.66 -2.22
CA GLY A 85 9.14 5.81 -3.36
C GLY A 85 10.41 6.25 -4.08
N GLN A 86 10.79 5.47 -5.08
CA GLN A 86 11.90 5.76 -5.95
C GLN A 86 11.43 5.82 -7.40
N LEU A 87 11.78 6.90 -8.09
CA LEU A 87 11.50 7.05 -9.50
C LEU A 87 12.24 5.98 -10.32
N GLN A 88 11.55 5.40 -11.26
CA GLN A 88 12.12 4.41 -12.17
C GLN A 88 11.81 4.80 -13.61
N ALA A 89 12.70 4.42 -14.51
CA ALA A 89 12.41 4.50 -15.93
C ALA A 89 11.18 3.62 -16.27
N TYR A 90 10.38 4.06 -17.21
CA TYR A 90 9.24 3.26 -17.69
C TYR A 90 9.67 1.92 -18.25
N THR A 91 10.76 1.92 -19.01
CA THR A 91 11.46 0.72 -19.48
C THR A 91 12.95 0.97 -19.32
N ASP A 92 13.67 -0.02 -18.83
CA ASP A 92 15.11 -0.02 -18.66
C ASP A 92 15.66 -1.32 -19.21
N ALA A 93 16.50 -1.23 -20.25
CA ALA A 93 17.05 -2.41 -20.93
C ALA A 93 18.58 -2.36 -20.98
N PRO A 94 19.23 -3.33 -20.36
CA PRO A 94 20.64 -3.58 -20.62
C PRO A 94 20.79 -4.23 -21.99
N ILE A 95 21.76 -3.76 -22.78
CA ILE A 95 22.07 -4.26 -24.12
C ILE A 95 23.35 -5.12 -24.04
N PHE A 96 23.23 -6.33 -24.51
CA PHE A 96 24.32 -7.33 -24.50
C PHE A 96 24.73 -7.70 -25.92
N ALA A 97 25.97 -8.17 -26.08
CA ALA A 97 26.43 -8.72 -27.34
C ALA A 97 25.78 -10.10 -27.58
N GLN A 98 25.27 -10.30 -28.79
CA GLN A 98 24.75 -11.59 -29.27
C GLN A 98 25.74 -12.32 -30.19
N THR A 99 26.80 -11.62 -30.63
CA THR A 99 27.93 -12.16 -31.39
C THR A 99 29.25 -11.75 -30.75
N SER A 100 30.27 -12.57 -30.94
CA SER A 100 31.63 -12.29 -30.43
C SER A 100 32.45 -11.52 -31.45
N GLY A 101 33.30 -10.62 -30.99
CA GLY A 101 34.16 -9.80 -31.85
C GLY A 101 34.80 -8.65 -31.12
N TYR A 102 35.33 -7.69 -31.85
CA TYR A 102 35.94 -6.48 -31.30
C TYR A 102 35.05 -5.28 -31.57
N LEU A 103 34.86 -4.39 -30.58
CA LEU A 103 34.11 -3.18 -30.80
C LEU A 103 34.81 -2.28 -31.80
N LYS A 104 34.23 -2.08 -32.97
CA LYS A 104 34.75 -1.26 -34.05
C LYS A 104 34.47 0.21 -33.84
N ALA A 105 33.25 0.55 -33.46
CA ALA A 105 32.81 1.91 -33.23
C ALA A 105 31.55 1.94 -32.36
N TRP A 106 31.33 3.04 -31.66
CA TRP A 106 30.06 3.41 -31.05
C TRP A 106 29.60 4.78 -31.56
N TYR A 107 28.29 5.00 -31.63
CA TYR A 107 27.69 6.17 -32.25
C TYR A 107 26.95 7.07 -31.27
N PHE A 108 26.58 6.54 -30.11
CA PHE A 108 25.87 7.26 -29.06
C PHE A 108 26.59 7.08 -27.72
N ASP A 109 26.80 8.19 -27.02
CA ASP A 109 27.41 8.18 -25.70
C ASP A 109 26.36 8.36 -24.60
N ILE A 110 26.77 8.28 -23.33
CA ILE A 110 25.92 8.48 -22.15
C ILE A 110 25.20 9.82 -22.23
N GLY A 111 23.90 9.83 -21.97
CA GLY A 111 23.03 11.01 -22.04
C GLY A 111 22.46 11.28 -23.44
N ALA A 112 22.88 10.57 -24.47
CA ALA A 112 22.36 10.75 -25.81
C ALA A 112 20.92 10.19 -25.95
N LYS A 113 20.07 10.89 -26.66
CA LYS A 113 18.73 10.42 -27.01
C LYS A 113 18.81 9.52 -28.24
N VAL A 114 18.16 8.37 -28.17
CA VAL A 114 18.12 7.35 -29.23
C VAL A 114 16.70 6.99 -29.57
N LYS A 115 16.48 6.60 -30.81
CA LYS A 115 15.20 6.05 -31.31
C LYS A 115 15.31 4.52 -31.44
N ALA A 116 14.17 3.87 -31.46
CA ALA A 116 14.10 2.45 -31.75
C ALA A 116 14.80 2.12 -33.06
N ASN A 117 15.63 1.07 -33.06
CA ASN A 117 16.49 0.62 -34.16
C ASN A 117 17.70 1.50 -34.49
N ASP A 118 17.96 2.62 -33.80
CA ASP A 118 19.23 3.33 -33.94
C ASP A 118 20.42 2.41 -33.63
N ILE A 119 21.47 2.51 -34.42
CA ILE A 119 22.69 1.71 -34.23
C ILE A 119 23.53 2.36 -33.13
N LEU A 120 23.57 1.71 -31.96
CA LEU A 120 24.37 2.16 -30.82
C LEU A 120 25.85 1.94 -31.03
N ALA A 121 26.20 0.77 -31.57
CA ALA A 121 27.56 0.38 -31.81
C ALA A 121 27.67 -0.70 -32.90
N GLU A 122 28.86 -0.85 -33.43
CA GLU A 122 29.23 -1.87 -34.43
C GLU A 122 30.36 -2.75 -33.87
N ILE A 123 30.15 -4.08 -33.95
CA ILE A 123 31.14 -5.10 -33.60
C ILE A 123 31.75 -5.62 -34.89
N ASP A 124 33.08 -5.67 -34.95
CA ASP A 124 33.83 -6.34 -36.02
C ASP A 124 33.85 -7.85 -35.75
N THR A 125 33.28 -8.62 -36.68
CA THR A 125 33.06 -10.07 -36.51
C THR A 125 33.72 -10.86 -37.66
N PRO A 126 35.07 -10.81 -37.80
CA PRO A 126 35.77 -11.39 -38.94
C PRO A 126 35.56 -12.91 -39.05
N GLU A 127 35.33 -13.60 -37.95
CA GLU A 127 35.09 -15.04 -37.94
C GLU A 127 33.73 -15.35 -38.60
N VAL A 128 32.66 -14.66 -38.19
CA VAL A 128 31.29 -14.84 -38.77
C VAL A 128 31.30 -14.45 -40.25
N ASP A 129 31.97 -13.38 -40.63
CA ASP A 129 32.06 -12.91 -42.00
C ASP A 129 32.77 -13.96 -42.90
N GLN A 130 33.83 -14.64 -42.41
CA GLN A 130 34.50 -15.72 -43.12
C GLN A 130 33.66 -17.00 -43.20
N GLU A 131 32.98 -17.37 -42.12
CA GLU A 131 32.03 -18.52 -42.12
C GLU A 131 30.89 -18.29 -43.11
N LEU A 132 30.35 -17.10 -43.18
CA LEU A 132 29.31 -16.74 -44.14
C LEU A 132 29.82 -16.81 -45.58
N ALA A 133 31.03 -16.31 -45.83
CA ALA A 133 31.63 -16.42 -47.15
C ALA A 133 31.84 -17.89 -47.57
N GLN A 134 32.30 -18.74 -46.65
CA GLN A 134 32.45 -20.16 -46.88
C GLN A 134 31.09 -20.83 -47.15
N ALA A 135 30.05 -20.59 -46.35
CA ALA A 135 28.71 -21.16 -46.51
C ALA A 135 28.11 -20.75 -47.88
N ARG A 136 28.30 -19.52 -48.32
CA ARG A 136 27.86 -19.05 -49.65
C ARG A 136 28.57 -19.79 -50.77
N ALA A 137 29.89 -20.03 -50.64
CA ALA A 137 30.62 -20.86 -51.62
C ALA A 137 30.13 -22.28 -51.67
N GLN A 138 29.85 -22.93 -50.52
CA GLN A 138 29.28 -24.29 -50.41
C GLN A 138 27.92 -24.37 -51.10
N PHE A 139 27.02 -23.44 -50.83
CA PHE A 139 25.70 -23.33 -51.47
C PHE A 139 25.80 -23.25 -52.99
N GLN A 140 26.78 -22.51 -53.53
CA GLN A 140 27.01 -22.42 -54.97
C GLN A 140 27.41 -23.77 -55.57
N VAL A 141 28.25 -24.58 -54.88
CA VAL A 141 28.62 -25.93 -55.29
C VAL A 141 27.37 -26.84 -55.27
N ALA A 142 26.60 -26.83 -54.18
CA ALA A 142 25.37 -27.61 -54.07
C ALA A 142 24.35 -27.24 -55.15
N GLN A 143 24.18 -25.95 -55.43
CA GLN A 143 23.30 -25.47 -56.49
C GLN A 143 23.69 -25.97 -57.88
N SER A 144 25.01 -26.01 -58.17
CA SER A 144 25.54 -26.53 -59.42
C SER A 144 25.32 -28.07 -59.54
N ALA A 145 25.48 -28.81 -58.42
CA ALA A 145 25.17 -30.24 -58.37
C ALA A 145 23.69 -30.54 -58.58
N LEU A 146 22.82 -29.75 -57.97
CA LEU A 146 21.34 -29.80 -58.15
C LEU A 146 20.98 -29.60 -59.62
N GLN A 147 21.52 -28.55 -60.26
CA GLN A 147 21.28 -28.28 -61.69
C GLN A 147 21.69 -29.45 -62.57
N LEU A 148 22.86 -30.05 -62.33
CA LEU A 148 23.33 -31.18 -63.09
C LEU A 148 22.39 -32.42 -62.89
N SER A 149 22.06 -32.72 -61.64
CA SER A 149 21.15 -33.85 -61.31
C SER A 149 19.74 -33.65 -61.87
N GLN A 150 19.22 -32.41 -61.85
CA GLN A 150 17.93 -32.07 -62.46
C GLN A 150 17.90 -32.36 -63.98
N VAL A 151 18.93 -31.93 -64.71
CA VAL A 151 19.05 -32.16 -66.16
C VAL A 151 19.18 -33.67 -66.43
N THR A 152 19.95 -34.37 -65.59
CA THR A 152 20.12 -35.82 -65.71
C THR A 152 18.84 -36.57 -65.45
N TYR A 153 18.10 -36.25 -64.40
CA TYR A 153 16.81 -36.82 -64.07
C TYR A 153 15.78 -36.57 -65.18
N GLN A 154 15.67 -35.36 -65.69
CA GLN A 154 14.77 -35.03 -66.85
C GLN A 154 15.11 -35.83 -68.09
N ARG A 155 16.40 -35.97 -68.43
CA ARG A 155 16.86 -36.80 -69.53
C ARG A 155 16.46 -38.27 -69.34
N ASN A 156 16.67 -38.83 -68.16
CA ASN A 156 16.34 -40.21 -67.82
C ASN A 156 14.84 -40.40 -67.83
N GLN A 157 14.01 -39.48 -67.43
CA GLN A 157 12.56 -39.54 -67.58
C GLN A 157 12.13 -39.72 -69.05
N ASP A 158 12.75 -38.94 -69.94
CA ASP A 158 12.42 -39.02 -71.37
C ASP A 158 12.93 -40.29 -72.08
N LEU A 159 14.09 -40.80 -71.62
CA LEU A 159 14.62 -42.08 -72.08
C LEU A 159 13.76 -43.24 -71.60
N PHE A 160 13.29 -43.22 -70.36
CA PHE A 160 12.39 -44.21 -69.79
C PHE A 160 11.04 -44.24 -70.50
N LYS A 161 10.44 -43.08 -70.84
CA LYS A 161 9.22 -43.00 -71.66
C LYS A 161 9.39 -43.65 -72.99
N ARG A 162 10.60 -43.65 -73.57
CA ARG A 162 10.98 -44.30 -74.81
C ARG A 162 11.44 -45.72 -74.63
N ARG A 163 11.41 -46.28 -73.38
CA ARG A 163 11.84 -47.65 -73.01
C ARG A 163 13.30 -47.99 -73.33
N VAL A 164 14.19 -46.97 -73.20
CA VAL A 164 15.63 -47.10 -73.49
C VAL A 164 16.45 -47.42 -72.25
N ILE A 165 15.95 -47.10 -71.04
CA ILE A 165 16.67 -47.35 -69.77
C ILE A 165 15.83 -48.20 -68.83
N ALA A 166 16.47 -48.86 -67.85
CA ALA A 166 15.83 -49.64 -66.80
C ALA A 166 15.10 -48.75 -65.77
N PRO A 167 14.04 -49.18 -65.09
CA PRO A 167 13.39 -48.46 -64.01
C PRO A 167 14.35 -48.06 -62.94
N GLN A 168 15.32 -48.87 -62.56
CA GLN A 168 16.34 -48.59 -61.54
C GLN A 168 17.20 -47.37 -61.88
N ASP A 169 17.52 -47.12 -63.17
CA ASP A 169 18.32 -45.93 -63.57
C ASP A 169 17.54 -44.66 -63.42
N LEU A 170 16.22 -44.74 -63.67
CA LEU A 170 15.33 -43.59 -63.40
C LEU A 170 15.24 -43.28 -61.89
N ASP A 171 14.98 -44.36 -61.09
CA ASP A 171 14.87 -44.16 -59.61
C ASP A 171 16.17 -43.62 -59.02
N THR A 172 17.33 -44.15 -59.42
CA THR A 172 18.64 -43.64 -58.96
C THR A 172 18.84 -42.15 -59.32
N SER A 173 18.44 -41.76 -60.54
CA SER A 173 18.56 -40.32 -60.91
C SER A 173 17.55 -39.44 -60.23
N ALA A 174 16.38 -39.96 -59.88
CA ALA A 174 15.39 -39.26 -59.06
C ALA A 174 15.91 -39.04 -57.61
N ASP A 175 16.41 -40.12 -57.01
CA ASP A 175 17.01 -40.07 -55.67
C ASP A 175 18.16 -39.06 -55.59
N THR A 176 19.09 -39.08 -56.56
CA THR A 176 20.18 -38.12 -56.63
C THR A 176 19.68 -36.68 -56.79
N TYR A 177 18.63 -36.47 -57.59
CA TYR A 177 18.01 -35.14 -57.71
C TYR A 177 17.41 -34.67 -56.39
N TYR A 178 16.63 -35.49 -55.70
CA TYR A 178 16.02 -35.13 -54.44
C TYR A 178 17.07 -34.97 -53.30
N GLU A 179 18.12 -35.79 -53.30
CA GLU A 179 19.25 -35.63 -52.36
C GLU A 179 19.95 -34.26 -52.53
N ASN A 180 20.27 -33.88 -53.78
CA ASN A 180 20.88 -32.58 -54.07
C ASN A 180 19.92 -31.42 -53.75
N GLN A 181 18.62 -31.61 -53.95
CA GLN A 181 17.61 -30.61 -53.57
C GLN A 181 17.59 -30.42 -52.05
N ALA A 182 17.64 -31.49 -51.26
CA ALA A 182 17.72 -31.43 -49.82
C ALA A 182 19.04 -30.79 -49.35
N THR A 183 20.14 -31.04 -50.01
CA THR A 183 21.45 -30.44 -49.71
C THR A 183 21.43 -28.90 -49.93
N VAL A 184 20.87 -28.43 -51.04
CA VAL A 184 20.69 -27.01 -51.32
C VAL A 184 19.85 -26.34 -50.23
N ALA A 185 18.74 -26.98 -49.82
CA ALA A 185 17.87 -26.43 -48.75
C ALA A 185 18.59 -26.39 -47.39
N ALA A 186 19.46 -27.34 -47.09
CA ALA A 186 20.26 -27.36 -45.87
C ALA A 186 21.33 -26.23 -45.86
N ASP A 187 22.00 -26.02 -46.99
CA ASP A 187 22.99 -24.97 -47.12
C ASP A 187 22.37 -23.58 -47.08
N GLU A 188 21.16 -23.39 -47.67
CA GLU A 188 20.39 -22.19 -47.60
C GLU A 188 20.03 -21.84 -46.13
N ALA A 189 19.51 -22.84 -45.38
CA ALA A 189 19.21 -22.66 -43.97
C ALA A 189 20.45 -22.28 -43.11
N ASN A 190 21.62 -22.84 -43.49
CA ASN A 190 22.89 -22.47 -42.83
C ASN A 190 23.30 -21.01 -43.12
N ILE A 191 23.14 -20.56 -44.38
CA ILE A 191 23.36 -19.15 -44.75
C ILE A 191 22.44 -18.25 -43.99
N ASP A 192 21.16 -18.59 -43.87
CA ASP A 192 20.18 -17.78 -43.11
C ASP A 192 20.57 -17.66 -41.64
N ARG A 193 21.03 -18.74 -41.02
CA ARG A 193 21.56 -18.74 -39.65
C ARG A 193 22.76 -17.78 -39.53
N LEU A 194 23.71 -17.82 -40.45
CA LEU A 194 24.89 -16.98 -40.43
C LEU A 194 24.55 -15.50 -40.72
N ASN A 195 23.61 -15.22 -41.63
CA ASN A 195 23.11 -13.87 -41.87
C ASN A 195 22.45 -13.28 -40.59
N ALA A 196 21.70 -14.09 -39.83
CA ALA A 196 21.15 -13.68 -38.54
C ALA A 196 22.25 -13.34 -37.51
N LEU A 197 23.33 -14.13 -37.45
CA LEU A 197 24.49 -13.83 -36.62
C LEU A 197 25.22 -12.57 -37.07
N GLU A 198 25.38 -12.38 -38.39
CA GLU A 198 25.96 -11.16 -38.98
C GLU A 198 25.15 -9.93 -38.62
N ALA A 199 23.83 -10.02 -38.61
CA ALA A 199 22.96 -8.91 -38.26
C ALA A 199 23.17 -8.43 -36.79
N PHE A 200 23.59 -9.32 -35.91
CA PHE A 200 23.88 -8.98 -34.50
C PHE A 200 25.17 -8.19 -34.31
N LYS A 201 26.00 -8.00 -35.33
CA LYS A 201 27.15 -7.09 -35.27
C LYS A 201 26.73 -5.63 -35.05
N LEU A 202 25.50 -5.25 -35.42
CA LEU A 202 24.95 -3.94 -35.20
C LEU A 202 24.11 -3.95 -33.93
N LEU A 203 24.62 -3.40 -32.84
CA LEU A 203 23.87 -3.21 -31.62
C LEU A 203 22.85 -2.11 -31.83
N ARG A 204 21.57 -2.43 -31.63
CA ARG A 204 20.46 -1.47 -31.86
C ARG A 204 19.69 -1.18 -30.57
N ALA A 205 19.19 0.05 -30.48
CA ALA A 205 18.29 0.45 -29.43
C ALA A 205 16.93 -0.28 -29.58
N PRO A 206 16.41 -0.95 -28.55
CA PRO A 206 15.15 -1.70 -28.63
C PRO A 206 13.90 -0.79 -28.60
N PHE A 207 14.03 0.45 -28.13
CA PHE A 207 12.96 1.45 -28.03
C PHE A 207 13.55 2.86 -27.93
N ASP A 208 12.67 3.86 -28.06
CA ASP A 208 13.05 5.27 -27.90
C ASP A 208 13.40 5.57 -26.44
N GLY A 209 14.56 6.17 -26.20
CA GLY A 209 15.05 6.42 -24.86
C GLY A 209 16.32 7.25 -24.80
N ILE A 210 17.00 7.13 -23.66
CA ILE A 210 18.29 7.78 -23.40
C ILE A 210 19.29 6.71 -23.03
N VAL A 211 20.53 6.82 -23.51
CA VAL A 211 21.65 5.95 -23.09
C VAL A 211 22.06 6.34 -21.67
N THR A 212 21.86 5.44 -20.71
CA THR A 212 22.18 5.70 -19.30
C THR A 212 23.52 5.12 -18.86
N ALA A 213 24.03 4.12 -19.59
CA ALA A 213 25.36 3.57 -19.38
C ALA A 213 25.98 3.10 -20.69
N ARG A 214 27.32 3.21 -20.80
CA ARG A 214 28.17 2.61 -21.82
C ARG A 214 29.39 2.02 -21.12
N ASP A 215 29.45 0.69 -21.11
CA ASP A 215 30.42 -0.05 -20.34
C ASP A 215 31.52 -0.68 -21.25
N ILE A 216 31.69 -0.14 -22.47
CA ILE A 216 32.61 -0.65 -23.45
C ILE A 216 33.27 0.47 -24.25
N ASP A 217 34.52 0.26 -24.66
CA ASP A 217 35.31 1.16 -25.52
C ASP A 217 35.76 0.47 -26.80
N ILE A 218 36.14 1.31 -27.80
CA ILE A 218 36.62 0.86 -29.11
C ILE A 218 37.86 -0.04 -28.94
N GLY A 219 37.87 -1.14 -29.67
CA GLY A 219 38.95 -2.14 -29.62
C GLY A 219 38.81 -3.18 -28.50
N ALA A 220 37.81 -3.02 -27.59
CA ALA A 220 37.55 -4.05 -26.58
C ALA A 220 36.94 -5.31 -27.20
N TYR A 221 37.36 -6.46 -26.74
CA TYR A 221 36.78 -7.73 -27.14
C TYR A 221 35.49 -7.99 -26.36
N VAL A 222 34.44 -8.35 -27.07
CA VAL A 222 33.16 -8.79 -26.54
C VAL A 222 32.91 -10.24 -26.87
N ALA A 223 32.42 -11.00 -25.91
CA ALA A 223 32.04 -12.40 -26.11
C ALA A 223 30.53 -12.55 -25.96
N ALA A 224 29.93 -13.24 -26.91
CA ALA A 224 28.50 -13.57 -26.83
C ALA A 224 28.20 -14.45 -25.61
N GLY A 225 27.04 -14.19 -24.95
CA GLY A 225 26.56 -15.03 -23.86
C GLY A 225 27.25 -14.85 -22.50
N THR A 226 28.19 -13.94 -22.37
CA THR A 226 28.89 -13.67 -21.07
C THR A 226 28.07 -12.88 -20.08
N GLY A 227 26.94 -12.29 -20.51
CA GLY A 227 26.13 -11.42 -19.66
C GLY A 227 26.76 -10.05 -19.36
N THR A 228 27.86 -9.69 -20.05
CA THR A 228 28.46 -8.36 -19.92
C THR A 228 27.60 -7.32 -20.62
N GLN A 229 27.10 -6.37 -19.85
CA GLN A 229 26.35 -5.23 -20.38
C GLN A 229 27.29 -4.32 -21.21
N LEU A 230 26.85 -3.93 -22.39
CA LEU A 230 27.60 -2.99 -23.25
C LEU A 230 27.01 -1.58 -23.19
N PHE A 231 25.70 -1.51 -23.27
CA PHE A 231 24.93 -0.28 -23.14
C PHE A 231 23.73 -0.51 -22.24
N ARG A 232 23.19 0.59 -21.74
CA ARG A 232 21.88 0.60 -21.08
C ARG A 232 21.07 1.72 -21.68
N VAL A 233 19.85 1.40 -22.10
CA VAL A 233 18.90 2.37 -22.66
C VAL A 233 17.68 2.41 -21.77
N ALA A 234 17.31 3.61 -21.34
CA ALA A 234 16.14 3.82 -20.47
C ALA A 234 15.13 4.76 -21.13
N ARG A 235 13.84 4.40 -21.05
CA ARG A 235 12.74 5.30 -21.38
C ARG A 235 12.40 6.12 -20.16
N THR A 236 12.68 7.43 -20.21
CA THR A 236 12.55 8.35 -19.08
C THR A 236 11.28 9.22 -19.16
N SER A 237 10.45 9.02 -20.18
CA SER A 237 9.14 9.68 -20.31
C SER A 237 8.12 8.67 -20.87
N PRO A 238 7.02 8.40 -20.12
CA PRO A 238 6.83 8.77 -18.72
C PRO A 238 7.82 8.07 -17.77
N LEU A 239 7.92 8.54 -16.53
CA LEU A 239 8.53 7.79 -15.42
C LEU A 239 7.45 7.00 -14.67
N ARG A 240 7.89 6.05 -13.87
CA ARG A 240 7.03 5.32 -12.94
C ARG A 240 7.62 5.33 -11.53
N ILE A 241 6.75 5.21 -10.55
CA ILE A 241 7.13 5.06 -9.15
C ILE A 241 6.27 3.98 -8.52
N TYR A 242 6.90 3.13 -7.73
CA TYR A 242 6.21 2.15 -6.90
C TYR A 242 6.13 2.65 -5.48
N VAL A 243 4.94 2.61 -4.93
CA VAL A 243 4.68 2.93 -3.53
C VAL A 243 3.97 1.78 -2.85
N ASN A 244 4.25 1.61 -1.55
CA ASN A 244 3.63 0.58 -0.73
C ASN A 244 2.52 1.20 0.10
N VAL A 245 1.27 0.99 -0.30
CA VAL A 245 0.09 1.50 0.39
C VAL A 245 -0.27 0.57 1.56
N PRO A 246 -0.37 1.07 2.80
CA PRO A 246 -0.80 0.26 3.95
C PRO A 246 -2.16 -0.40 3.72
N GLN A 247 -2.33 -1.63 4.24
CA GLN A 247 -3.54 -2.44 4.07
C GLN A 247 -4.82 -1.70 4.47
N GLU A 248 -4.75 -0.84 5.49
CA GLU A 248 -5.90 -0.05 5.96
C GLU A 248 -6.48 0.88 4.90
N SER A 249 -5.61 1.41 4.01
CA SER A 249 -5.98 2.32 2.94
C SER A 249 -6.09 1.64 1.57
N ALA A 250 -5.76 0.35 1.48
CA ALA A 250 -5.67 -0.40 0.23
C ALA A 250 -6.97 -0.40 -0.58
N GLN A 251 -8.14 -0.48 0.09
CA GLN A 251 -9.44 -0.49 -0.57
C GLN A 251 -9.81 0.85 -1.24
N LEU A 252 -9.18 1.94 -0.81
CA LEU A 252 -9.42 3.29 -1.34
C LEU A 252 -8.57 3.57 -2.58
N VAL A 253 -7.48 2.82 -2.78
CA VAL A 253 -6.58 2.99 -3.92
C VAL A 253 -7.11 2.24 -5.12
N LYS A 254 -7.41 2.97 -6.19
CA LYS A 254 -7.91 2.45 -7.46
C LYS A 254 -7.11 3.05 -8.60
N VAL A 255 -7.11 2.38 -9.75
CA VAL A 255 -6.56 2.93 -10.99
C VAL A 255 -7.25 4.26 -11.30
N GLY A 256 -6.46 5.29 -11.66
CA GLY A 256 -6.93 6.63 -11.91
C GLY A 256 -6.93 7.57 -10.69
N VAL A 257 -6.57 7.09 -9.49
CA VAL A 257 -6.37 7.97 -8.33
C VAL A 257 -5.22 8.92 -8.62
N GLU A 258 -5.45 10.21 -8.36
CA GLU A 258 -4.46 11.26 -8.52
C GLU A 258 -3.57 11.40 -7.27
N GLY A 259 -2.34 11.75 -7.50
CA GLY A 259 -1.37 12.06 -6.47
C GLY A 259 -0.41 13.15 -6.92
N ASP A 260 0.22 13.78 -5.97
CA ASP A 260 1.28 14.75 -6.19
C ASP A 260 2.62 14.14 -5.79
N LEU A 261 3.59 14.21 -6.70
CA LEU A 261 4.95 13.79 -6.43
C LEU A 261 5.79 15.00 -6.03
N SER A 262 6.52 14.90 -4.94
CA SER A 262 7.54 15.87 -4.53
C SER A 262 8.91 15.20 -4.51
N VAL A 263 9.91 15.92 -4.97
CA VAL A 263 11.32 15.50 -4.96
C VAL A 263 12.17 16.54 -4.25
N PRO A 264 13.18 16.14 -3.48
CA PRO A 264 14.02 17.07 -2.71
C PRO A 264 14.78 18.09 -3.58
N GLU A 265 15.08 17.71 -4.83
CA GLU A 265 15.79 18.54 -5.79
C GLU A 265 15.01 19.79 -6.24
N TYR A 266 13.67 19.76 -6.09
CA TYR A 266 12.76 20.86 -6.47
C TYR A 266 11.85 21.24 -5.29
N PRO A 267 12.37 21.89 -4.24
CA PRO A 267 11.60 22.24 -3.04
C PRO A 267 10.38 23.12 -3.39
N GLY A 268 9.21 22.75 -2.87
CA GLY A 268 7.96 23.50 -3.09
C GLY A 268 7.31 23.31 -4.46
N ARG A 269 7.86 22.46 -5.33
CA ARG A 269 7.26 22.09 -6.61
C ARG A 269 6.74 20.65 -6.55
N THR A 270 5.55 20.44 -7.07
CA THR A 270 4.93 19.11 -7.18
C THR A 270 4.74 18.73 -8.64
N PHE A 271 4.80 17.44 -8.92
CA PHE A 271 4.58 16.87 -10.25
C PHE A 271 3.34 15.99 -10.19
N PRO A 272 2.40 16.13 -11.14
CA PRO A 272 1.21 15.32 -11.14
C PRO A 272 1.56 13.85 -11.44
N ALA A 273 0.99 12.97 -10.64
CA ALA A 273 1.12 11.53 -10.79
C ALA A 273 -0.27 10.89 -10.76
N HIS A 274 -0.45 9.77 -11.42
CA HIS A 274 -1.71 9.02 -11.38
C HIS A 274 -1.44 7.53 -11.26
N VAL A 275 -2.29 6.85 -10.49
CA VAL A 275 -2.22 5.40 -10.30
C VAL A 275 -2.60 4.71 -11.61
N THR A 276 -1.69 3.90 -12.13
CA THR A 276 -1.90 3.10 -13.35
C THR A 276 -2.14 1.63 -13.05
N ASN A 277 -1.43 1.10 -12.06
CA ASN A 277 -1.56 -0.30 -11.68
C ASN A 277 -1.62 -0.46 -10.17
N VAL A 278 -2.41 -1.41 -9.73
CA VAL A 278 -2.54 -1.80 -8.32
C VAL A 278 -2.39 -3.31 -8.23
N ALA A 279 -1.53 -3.80 -7.35
CA ALA A 279 -1.36 -5.23 -7.15
C ALA A 279 -2.69 -5.84 -6.65
N GLY A 280 -3.04 -7.01 -7.18
CA GLY A 280 -4.26 -7.72 -6.78
C GLY A 280 -4.20 -8.40 -5.41
N ALA A 281 -3.08 -8.25 -4.68
CA ALA A 281 -2.85 -8.90 -3.39
C ALA A 281 -2.01 -8.00 -2.48
N VAL A 282 -2.26 -8.11 -1.18
CA VAL A 282 -1.46 -7.48 -0.13
C VAL A 282 -0.27 -8.38 0.19
N ASP A 283 0.92 -7.81 0.21
CA ASP A 283 2.13 -8.53 0.63
C ASP A 283 2.03 -8.85 2.14
N PRO A 284 2.13 -10.15 2.54
CA PRO A 284 1.95 -10.54 3.94
C PRO A 284 3.10 -10.09 4.86
N THR A 285 4.28 -9.81 4.30
CA THR A 285 5.48 -9.41 5.06
C THR A 285 5.42 -7.93 5.42
N SER A 286 5.16 -7.09 4.42
CA SER A 286 5.07 -5.64 4.59
C SER A 286 3.67 -5.15 4.96
N ARG A 287 2.64 -6.00 4.83
CA ARG A 287 1.21 -5.66 4.99
C ARG A 287 0.81 -4.45 4.16
N SER A 288 1.33 -4.38 2.97
CA SER A 288 1.09 -3.27 2.05
C SER A 288 0.66 -3.76 0.67
N LEU A 289 -0.02 -2.88 -0.05
CA LEU A 289 -0.47 -3.07 -1.42
C LEU A 289 0.49 -2.31 -2.35
N LEU A 290 1.21 -3.04 -3.20
CA LEU A 290 2.09 -2.42 -4.18
C LEU A 290 1.24 -1.67 -5.22
N THR A 291 1.56 -0.40 -5.41
CA THR A 291 0.84 0.49 -6.31
C THR A 291 1.84 1.21 -7.21
N GLU A 292 1.59 1.16 -8.52
CA GLU A 292 2.39 1.87 -9.52
C GLU A 292 1.68 3.15 -9.94
N LEU A 293 2.44 4.25 -9.95
CA LEU A 293 2.00 5.51 -10.51
C LEU A 293 2.89 5.89 -11.70
N GLN A 294 2.31 6.58 -12.65
CA GLN A 294 3.03 7.19 -13.76
C GLN A 294 3.09 8.70 -13.61
N ILE A 295 4.23 9.25 -14.00
CA ILE A 295 4.56 10.66 -13.92
C ILE A 295 5.02 11.12 -15.32
N PRO A 296 4.36 12.10 -15.96
CA PRO A 296 4.85 12.72 -17.19
C PRO A 296 6.21 13.39 -16.95
N ASN A 297 7.18 13.16 -17.84
CA ASN A 297 8.53 13.73 -17.75
C ASN A 297 9.04 14.19 -19.12
N GLU A 298 8.24 14.98 -19.83
CA GLU A 298 8.56 15.43 -21.18
C GLU A 298 9.79 16.35 -21.21
N THR A 299 9.96 17.15 -20.16
CA THR A 299 11.10 18.07 -20.01
C THR A 299 12.39 17.34 -19.62
N GLY A 300 12.31 16.12 -19.10
CA GLY A 300 13.46 15.35 -18.62
C GLY A 300 14.05 15.86 -17.29
N GLU A 301 13.31 16.67 -16.55
CA GLU A 301 13.76 17.24 -15.27
C GLU A 301 13.87 16.18 -14.18
N LEU A 302 12.99 15.21 -14.19
CA LEU A 302 13.01 14.11 -13.20
C LEU A 302 13.95 13.00 -13.71
N LEU A 303 14.84 12.56 -12.83
CA LEU A 303 15.79 11.51 -13.14
C LEU A 303 15.34 10.17 -12.56
N PRO A 304 15.42 9.06 -13.33
CA PRO A 304 15.27 7.73 -12.79
C PRO A 304 16.30 7.48 -11.68
N GLY A 305 15.88 6.79 -10.61
CA GLY A 305 16.72 6.54 -9.45
C GLY A 305 16.57 7.57 -8.33
N ALA A 306 15.99 8.74 -8.60
CA ALA A 306 15.76 9.76 -7.58
C ALA A 306 14.72 9.29 -6.55
N TYR A 307 14.94 9.68 -5.30
CA TYR A 307 13.98 9.50 -4.22
C TYR A 307 12.85 10.52 -4.37
N ALA A 308 11.63 10.08 -4.09
CA ALA A 308 10.46 10.96 -4.14
C ALA A 308 9.43 10.59 -3.08
N GLN A 309 8.61 11.56 -2.71
CA GLN A 309 7.45 11.37 -1.86
C GLN A 309 6.19 11.58 -2.68
N VAL A 310 5.27 10.63 -2.61
CA VAL A 310 3.98 10.67 -3.28
C VAL A 310 2.89 10.95 -2.27
N SER A 311 2.12 12.00 -2.47
CA SER A 311 0.93 12.35 -1.69
C SER A 311 -0.31 11.92 -2.48
N LEU A 312 -0.87 10.75 -2.13
CA LEU A 312 -2.10 10.23 -2.75
C LEU A 312 -3.33 10.90 -2.15
N ARG A 313 -4.23 11.39 -2.98
CA ARG A 313 -5.53 11.93 -2.60
C ARG A 313 -6.60 10.85 -2.70
N LEU A 314 -6.89 10.20 -1.56
CA LEU A 314 -7.84 9.11 -1.48
C LEU A 314 -9.22 9.66 -1.08
N ASN A 315 -10.23 9.42 -1.90
CA ASN A 315 -11.61 9.76 -1.57
C ASN A 315 -12.26 8.55 -0.90
N GLY A 316 -12.69 8.71 0.34
CA GLY A 316 -13.38 7.65 1.07
C GLY A 316 -14.20 8.25 2.20
N ASP A 317 -15.51 8.11 2.12
CA ASP A 317 -16.37 8.39 3.27
C ASP A 317 -16.12 7.30 4.32
N ARG A 318 -15.39 7.67 5.37
CA ARG A 318 -15.10 6.77 6.49
C ARG A 318 -16.24 6.72 7.50
N GLY A 319 -17.29 7.53 7.31
CA GLY A 319 -18.34 7.70 8.29
C GLY A 319 -17.83 8.21 9.64
N LEU A 320 -16.69 8.89 9.64
CA LEU A 320 -16.09 9.47 10.85
C LEU A 320 -16.70 10.83 11.13
N VAL A 321 -16.95 11.10 12.41
CA VAL A 321 -17.34 12.41 12.89
C VAL A 321 -16.35 12.89 13.94
N THR A 322 -16.09 14.18 13.96
CA THR A 322 -15.16 14.82 14.91
C THR A 322 -15.96 15.54 15.99
N ILE A 323 -15.54 15.38 17.23
CA ILE A 323 -16.03 16.14 18.40
C ILE A 323 -14.85 16.73 19.17
N PRO A 324 -15.03 17.83 19.93
CA PRO A 324 -14.00 18.33 20.83
C PRO A 324 -13.61 17.29 21.88
N SER A 325 -12.32 17.23 22.25
CA SER A 325 -11.83 16.24 23.22
C SER A 325 -12.44 16.40 24.64
N ASN A 326 -12.96 17.58 24.97
CA ASN A 326 -13.66 17.84 26.23
C ASN A 326 -15.14 17.43 26.23
N ALA A 327 -15.62 16.76 25.17
CA ALA A 327 -17.01 16.26 25.09
C ALA A 327 -17.15 14.81 25.53
N TRP A 328 -16.05 14.07 25.76
CA TRP A 328 -16.13 12.67 26.13
C TRP A 328 -16.10 12.46 27.64
N LEU A 329 -16.78 11.41 28.10
CA LEU A 329 -16.82 10.94 29.47
C LEU A 329 -16.12 9.58 29.55
N PHE A 330 -15.20 9.44 30.50
CA PHE A 330 -14.61 8.15 30.78
C PHE A 330 -15.39 7.48 31.92
N GLN A 331 -16.19 6.51 31.59
CA GLN A 331 -16.94 5.71 32.54
C GLN A 331 -16.42 4.27 32.60
N ARG A 332 -16.86 3.51 33.64
CA ARG A 332 -16.49 2.08 33.76
C ARG A 332 -16.84 1.26 32.51
N ALA A 333 -17.80 1.70 31.73
CA ALA A 333 -18.22 1.07 30.47
C ALA A 333 -17.34 1.45 29.25
N GLY A 334 -16.33 2.32 29.42
CA GLY A 334 -15.44 2.81 28.38
C GLY A 334 -15.73 4.25 27.98
N ALA A 335 -15.34 4.64 26.74
CA ALA A 335 -15.57 5.97 26.20
C ALA A 335 -17.07 6.16 25.92
N THR A 336 -17.64 7.23 26.50
CA THR A 336 -19.05 7.60 26.34
C THR A 336 -19.18 9.10 26.07
N VAL A 337 -20.28 9.52 25.48
CA VAL A 337 -20.66 10.93 25.27
C VAL A 337 -22.08 11.15 25.74
N GLY A 338 -22.37 12.38 26.23
CA GLY A 338 -23.71 12.80 26.51
C GLY A 338 -24.35 13.44 25.26
N ILE A 339 -25.52 12.98 24.86
CA ILE A 339 -26.27 13.49 23.72
C ILE A 339 -27.57 14.10 24.28
N VAL A 340 -27.96 15.29 23.81
CA VAL A 340 -29.24 15.89 24.14
C VAL A 340 -30.24 15.64 23.03
N HIS A 341 -31.35 15.03 23.37
CA HIS A 341 -32.49 14.83 22.47
C HIS A 341 -33.35 16.11 22.35
N PRO A 342 -34.16 16.23 21.29
CA PRO A 342 -35.05 17.37 21.10
C PRO A 342 -36.06 17.58 22.24
N ASP A 343 -36.35 16.55 23.06
CA ASP A 343 -37.20 16.61 24.26
C ASP A 343 -36.45 17.13 25.51
N GLY A 344 -35.18 17.53 25.38
CA GLY A 344 -34.33 18.03 26.47
C GLY A 344 -33.72 16.93 27.36
N LYS A 345 -33.88 15.67 27.01
CA LYS A 345 -33.32 14.55 27.80
C LYS A 345 -31.93 14.16 27.32
N VAL A 346 -31.08 13.80 28.29
CA VAL A 346 -29.75 13.31 28.05
C VAL A 346 -29.73 11.80 27.80
N GLU A 347 -29.07 11.38 26.76
CA GLU A 347 -28.67 9.99 26.50
C GLU A 347 -27.15 9.86 26.65
N ILE A 348 -26.70 8.95 27.52
CA ILE A 348 -25.26 8.59 27.57
C ILE A 348 -25.05 7.44 26.63
N ARG A 349 -24.34 7.72 25.51
CA ARG A 349 -24.10 6.75 24.44
C ARG A 349 -22.64 6.34 24.39
N LYS A 350 -22.39 5.03 24.25
CA LYS A 350 -21.05 4.48 24.06
C LYS A 350 -20.57 4.80 22.64
N VAL A 351 -19.32 5.28 22.54
CA VAL A 351 -18.67 5.61 21.28
C VAL A 351 -17.39 4.83 21.07
N THR A 352 -17.01 4.66 19.82
CA THR A 352 -15.72 4.07 19.47
C THR A 352 -14.82 5.17 18.91
N ILE A 353 -13.78 5.53 19.67
CA ILE A 353 -12.78 6.51 19.25
C ILE A 353 -11.89 5.83 18.20
N TYR A 354 -11.72 6.45 17.04
CA TYR A 354 -10.83 6.04 15.99
C TYR A 354 -9.45 6.66 16.19
N LEU A 355 -9.40 7.97 16.41
CA LEU A 355 -8.15 8.72 16.59
C LEU A 355 -8.34 9.84 17.62
N ASN A 356 -7.32 10.08 18.44
CA ASN A 356 -7.25 11.21 19.36
C ASN A 356 -6.19 12.19 18.84
N LEU A 357 -6.63 13.37 18.41
CA LEU A 357 -5.79 14.46 17.90
C LEU A 357 -5.34 15.44 18.98
N GLY A 358 -5.76 15.19 20.25
CA GLY A 358 -5.46 16.06 21.40
C GLY A 358 -6.60 17.04 21.69
N ASP A 359 -6.90 17.94 20.79
CA ASP A 359 -7.99 18.92 20.89
C ASP A 359 -9.34 18.38 20.38
N LYS A 360 -9.30 17.42 19.46
CA LYS A 360 -10.46 16.77 18.83
C LYS A 360 -10.34 15.25 18.86
N LEU A 361 -11.50 14.58 18.87
CA LEU A 361 -11.60 13.12 18.79
C LEU A 361 -12.35 12.74 17.52
N GLU A 362 -11.80 11.81 16.74
CA GLU A 362 -12.50 11.18 15.62
C GLU A 362 -13.22 9.93 16.11
N ILE A 363 -14.52 9.88 15.86
CA ILE A 363 -15.42 8.80 16.30
C ILE A 363 -15.86 7.98 15.09
N SER A 364 -15.68 6.67 15.17
CA SER A 364 -16.07 5.75 14.09
C SER A 364 -17.44 5.12 14.26
N LYS A 365 -17.95 5.05 15.49
CA LYS A 365 -19.27 4.46 15.78
C LYS A 365 -19.90 5.14 16.98
N GLY A 366 -21.23 5.25 16.94
CA GLY A 366 -22.03 5.72 18.06
C GLY A 366 -22.49 7.16 17.98
N LEU A 367 -22.04 7.95 17.00
CA LEU A 367 -22.49 9.33 16.76
C LEU A 367 -22.90 9.54 15.31
N SER A 368 -23.86 10.45 15.14
CA SER A 368 -24.29 11.01 13.86
C SER A 368 -23.99 12.53 13.84
N ASP A 369 -23.85 13.09 12.66
CA ASP A 369 -23.69 14.54 12.44
C ASP A 369 -24.89 15.38 12.94
N SER A 370 -26.07 14.75 13.08
CA SER A 370 -27.28 15.38 13.61
C SER A 370 -27.39 15.36 15.14
N ASP A 371 -26.53 14.62 15.85
CA ASP A 371 -26.58 14.53 17.30
C ASP A 371 -26.11 15.83 17.96
N GLN A 372 -26.69 16.21 19.11
CA GLN A 372 -26.24 17.33 19.94
C GLN A 372 -25.39 16.78 21.09
N VAL A 373 -24.09 16.90 20.98
CA VAL A 373 -23.13 16.37 21.97
C VAL A 373 -22.80 17.40 23.02
N ILE A 374 -22.90 17.01 24.29
CA ILE A 374 -22.60 17.89 25.45
C ILE A 374 -21.09 18.10 25.55
N VAL A 375 -20.66 19.36 25.66
CA VAL A 375 -19.29 19.75 25.90
C VAL A 375 -19.08 20.04 27.39
N ASN A 376 -17.94 19.63 27.94
CA ASN A 376 -17.64 19.72 29.38
C ASN A 376 -18.73 19.09 30.26
N PRO A 377 -19.13 17.82 30.02
CA PRO A 377 -20.14 17.19 30.82
C PRO A 377 -19.71 17.09 32.29
N SER A 378 -20.64 17.37 33.21
CA SER A 378 -20.36 17.22 34.64
C SER A 378 -20.38 15.74 35.05
N ASP A 379 -19.62 15.37 36.09
CA ASP A 379 -19.57 14.00 36.63
C ASP A 379 -20.92 13.47 37.12
N GLY A 380 -21.89 14.38 37.39
CA GLY A 380 -23.24 14.03 37.82
C GLY A 380 -24.22 13.77 36.68
N LEU A 381 -23.76 13.81 35.41
CA LEU A 381 -24.65 13.61 34.26
C LEU A 381 -25.12 12.14 34.21
N ALA A 382 -26.45 11.97 34.16
CA ALA A 382 -27.06 10.64 34.13
C ALA A 382 -28.07 10.50 32.96
N ASN A 383 -28.24 9.28 32.51
CA ASN A 383 -29.16 8.97 31.43
C ASN A 383 -30.60 9.32 31.82
N GLY A 384 -31.32 10.02 30.95
CA GLY A 384 -32.69 10.47 31.16
C GLY A 384 -32.87 11.79 31.96
N MET A 385 -31.77 12.47 32.34
CA MET A 385 -31.84 13.79 32.98
C MET A 385 -32.34 14.83 31.98
N ASN A 386 -33.19 15.76 32.50
CA ASN A 386 -33.62 16.92 31.73
C ASN A 386 -32.53 18.02 31.86
N VAL A 387 -32.12 18.57 30.73
CA VAL A 387 -31.13 19.64 30.65
C VAL A 387 -31.65 20.79 29.77
N SER A 388 -31.22 22.00 30.08
CA SER A 388 -31.46 23.17 29.25
C SER A 388 -30.21 23.46 28.43
N VAL A 389 -30.37 23.57 27.10
CA VAL A 389 -29.27 23.80 26.18
C VAL A 389 -28.97 25.30 26.06
N ILE A 390 -27.76 25.70 26.33
CA ILE A 390 -27.26 27.05 25.99
C ILE A 390 -26.48 26.93 24.65
N GLY A 391 -26.81 27.81 23.70
CA GLY A 391 -26.07 27.89 22.44
C GLY A 391 -24.59 28.24 22.67
N PRO A 392 -23.68 27.92 21.74
CA PRO A 392 -22.22 27.96 21.94
C PRO A 392 -21.60 29.29 22.23
N ASN A 393 -22.36 30.39 22.42
CA ASN A 393 -21.85 31.77 22.60
C ASN A 393 -22.32 32.48 23.85
N GLN A 394 -22.87 31.80 24.86
CA GLN A 394 -23.21 32.43 26.14
C GLN A 394 -22.43 31.80 27.28
N SER A 395 -21.34 32.43 27.72
CA SER A 395 -20.67 32.11 28.99
C SER A 395 -21.68 32.23 30.14
N PRO A 396 -21.70 31.31 31.12
CA PRO A 396 -22.53 31.45 32.30
C PRO A 396 -22.12 32.74 33.05
N GLY A 397 -23.08 33.67 33.20
CA GLY A 397 -22.85 34.89 33.94
C GLY A 397 -22.41 34.60 35.40
N PRO A 398 -21.62 35.47 36.03
CA PRO A 398 -21.11 35.24 37.36
C PRO A 398 -22.25 35.10 38.36
N ALA A 399 -22.23 34.05 39.18
CA ALA A 399 -23.13 33.81 40.27
C ALA A 399 -23.15 35.02 41.20
N ASN A 400 -24.33 35.63 41.42
CA ASN A 400 -24.58 36.75 42.34
C ASN A 400 -23.96 36.44 43.72
N SER A 401 -22.90 37.14 44.07
CA SER A 401 -22.41 37.22 45.42
C SER A 401 -23.41 37.97 46.29
N VAL A 402 -24.11 37.24 47.13
CA VAL A 402 -24.96 37.82 48.18
C VAL A 402 -24.06 38.59 49.14
N THR A 403 -24.15 39.91 49.07
CA THR A 403 -23.53 40.82 50.05
C THR A 403 -24.30 40.69 51.36
N LYS A 404 -23.63 40.21 52.40
CA LYS A 404 -24.05 40.35 53.80
C LYS A 404 -23.84 41.82 54.22
N ARG A 405 -24.91 42.43 54.67
CA ARG A 405 -24.88 43.50 55.69
C ARG A 405 -25.17 42.91 57.06
#